data_01cac88240732fab21082a8f932690ed
#
_entry.id   01cac88240732fab21082a8f932690ed
#
_cell.length_a   1.000
_cell.length_b   1.000
_cell.length_c   1.000
_cell.angle_alpha   90.00
_cell.angle_beta   90.00
_cell.angle_gamma   90.00
#
_symmetry.space_group_name_H-M   'P 1'
#
loop_
_entity.id
_entity.type
_entity.pdbx_description
1 polymer ?
#
loop_
_entity_poly.entity_id
_entity_poly.type
_entity_poly.pdbx_seq_one_letter_code
_entity_poly.pdbx_strand_id
1 'polypeptide(L)' 'SRLKLTRDKIYKTVARQLHGVVPCWVCGAHVTHAEATLEHIQPLSEGGNSHQENLAISHDRCNHQRHAATKA' A
#
# COMPACT_ATOMS: atom_id res chain seq x y z
N SER A 1 2.39 21.52 11.87
CA SER A 1 1.40 20.88 11.03
C SER A 1 1.65 19.39 10.93
N ARG A 2 0.62 18.67 10.73
CA ARG A 2 0.72 17.23 10.66
C ARG A 2 0.62 16.76 9.23
N LEU A 3 1.65 16.06 8.78
CA LEU A 3 1.61 15.46 7.47
C LEU A 3 0.87 14.14 7.57
N LYS A 4 -0.26 14.09 6.90
CA LYS A 4 -1.02 12.86 6.83
C LYS A 4 -0.46 12.00 5.71
N LEU A 5 -0.07 10.78 6.04
CA LEU A 5 0.42 9.85 5.04
C LEU A 5 -0.76 9.31 4.26
N THR A 6 -0.89 9.76 3.02
CA THR A 6 -1.97 9.35 2.14
C THR A 6 -1.44 8.38 1.09
N ARG A 7 -2.36 7.70 0.42
CA ARG A 7 -2.01 6.84 -0.70
C ARG A 7 -1.12 7.54 -1.71
N ASP A 8 -1.48 8.78 -2.05
CA ASP A 8 -0.74 9.55 -3.04
C ASP A 8 0.70 9.80 -2.61
N LYS A 9 0.89 10.16 -1.35
CA LYS A 9 2.23 10.44 -0.83
C LYS A 9 3.09 9.18 -0.78
N ILE A 10 2.53 8.08 -0.35
CA ILE A 10 3.25 6.81 -0.29
C ILE A 10 3.58 6.34 -1.71
N TYR A 11 2.63 6.46 -2.63
CA TYR A 11 2.86 6.10 -4.03
C TYR A 11 4.02 6.89 -4.61
N LYS A 12 4.02 8.20 -4.43
CA LYS A 12 5.08 9.06 -4.96
C LYS A 12 6.44 8.75 -4.33
N THR A 13 6.44 8.46 -3.04
CA THR A 13 7.68 8.13 -2.34
C THR A 13 8.28 6.83 -2.89
N VAL A 14 7.47 5.80 -3.05
CA VAL A 14 7.94 4.53 -3.60
C VAL A 14 8.41 4.70 -5.04
N ALA A 15 7.65 5.44 -5.85
CA ALA A 15 8.02 5.69 -7.24
C ALA A 15 9.37 6.40 -7.33
N ARG A 16 9.61 7.37 -6.44
CA ARG A 16 10.88 8.08 -6.42
C ARG A 16 12.04 7.16 -6.06
N GLN A 17 11.84 6.29 -5.09
CA GLN A 17 12.87 5.37 -4.63
C GLN A 17 13.21 4.31 -5.67
N LEU A 18 12.22 3.92 -6.47
CA LEU A 18 12.36 2.83 -7.42
C LEU A 18 12.26 3.29 -8.88
N HIS A 19 12.61 4.56 -9.12
CA HIS A 19 12.74 5.12 -10.48
C HIS A 19 11.45 4.97 -11.30
N GLY A 20 10.32 5.26 -10.68
CA GLY A 20 9.04 5.27 -11.36
C GLY A 20 8.27 3.95 -11.31
N VAL A 21 8.86 2.93 -10.72
CA VAL A 21 8.19 1.63 -10.58
C VAL A 21 7.61 1.52 -9.17
N VAL A 22 6.34 1.11 -9.10
CA VAL A 22 5.69 0.90 -7.81
C VAL A 22 5.19 -0.54 -7.78
N PRO A 23 5.97 -1.47 -7.23
CA PRO A 23 5.57 -2.88 -7.21
C PRO A 23 4.43 -3.11 -6.23
N CYS A 24 3.47 -3.93 -6.64
CA CYS A 24 2.37 -4.32 -5.79
C CYS A 24 2.90 -5.17 -4.63
N TRP A 25 2.45 -4.87 -3.43
CA TRP A 25 2.88 -5.60 -2.25
C TRP A 25 2.39 -7.06 -2.26
N VAL A 26 1.33 -7.34 -2.99
CA VAL A 26 0.74 -8.68 -3.06
C VAL A 26 1.30 -9.49 -4.21
N CYS A 27 1.26 -8.96 -5.43
CA CYS A 27 1.66 -9.72 -6.63
C CYS A 27 3.01 -9.32 -7.22
N GLY A 28 3.55 -8.18 -6.81
CA GLY A 28 4.85 -7.72 -7.29
C GLY A 28 4.84 -6.98 -8.62
N ALA A 29 3.73 -6.93 -9.32
CA ALA A 29 3.64 -6.22 -10.58
C ALA A 29 3.48 -4.72 -10.36
N HIS A 30 3.86 -3.93 -11.36
CA HIS A 30 3.74 -2.48 -11.28
C HIS A 30 2.28 -2.06 -11.03
N VAL A 31 2.10 -1.10 -10.13
CA VAL A 31 0.79 -0.53 -9.82
C VAL A 31 0.71 0.86 -10.41
N THR A 32 -0.32 1.14 -11.20
CA THR A 32 -0.55 2.49 -11.71
C THR A 32 -1.21 3.32 -10.61
N HIS A 33 -1.10 4.63 -10.72
CA HIS A 33 -1.69 5.53 -9.73
C HIS A 33 -3.21 5.32 -9.62
N ALA A 34 -3.86 5.01 -10.73
CA ALA A 34 -5.31 4.80 -10.75
C ALA A 34 -5.73 3.51 -10.02
N GLU A 35 -4.87 2.50 -10.02
CA GLU A 35 -5.14 1.22 -9.36
C GLU A 35 -4.61 1.15 -7.93
N ALA A 36 -3.82 2.13 -7.54
CA ALA A 36 -3.12 2.08 -6.25
C ALA A 36 -4.07 2.14 -5.08
N THR A 37 -3.85 1.29 -4.10
CA THR A 37 -4.54 1.36 -2.81
C THR A 37 -3.50 1.34 -1.71
N LEU A 38 -3.82 2.02 -0.61
CA LEU A 38 -2.95 2.05 0.54
C LEU A 38 -3.30 0.88 1.45
N GLU A 39 -2.29 0.16 1.86
CA GLU A 39 -2.48 -1.02 2.68
C GLU A 39 -1.60 -0.97 3.91
N HIS A 40 -2.15 -1.36 5.05
CA HIS A 40 -1.39 -1.51 6.29
C HIS A 40 -0.83 -2.93 6.33
N ILE A 41 0.48 -3.05 6.38
CA ILE A 41 1.15 -4.35 6.42
C ILE A 41 0.70 -5.12 7.65
N GLN A 42 0.73 -4.46 8.81
CA GLN A 42 0.13 -5.00 10.02
C GLN A 42 -1.15 -4.23 10.33
N PRO A 43 -2.28 -4.89 10.44
CA PRO A 43 -3.56 -4.22 10.69
C PRO A 43 -3.53 -3.41 11.99
N LEU A 44 -4.25 -2.30 11.99
CA LEU A 44 -4.35 -1.44 13.17
C LEU A 44 -4.93 -2.20 14.36
N SER A 45 -5.85 -3.13 14.12
CA SER A 45 -6.45 -3.95 15.15
C SER A 45 -5.45 -4.92 15.80
N GLU A 46 -4.31 -5.15 15.16
CA GLU A 46 -3.27 -6.04 15.67
C GLU A 46 -2.03 -5.27 16.13
N GLY A 47 -2.20 -4.01 16.46
CA GLY A 47 -1.10 -3.19 16.94
C GLY A 47 -0.33 -2.46 15.86
N GLY A 48 -0.82 -2.50 14.63
CA GLY A 48 -0.20 -1.75 13.54
C GLY A 48 -0.34 -0.26 13.72
N ASN A 49 0.45 0.49 12.96
CA ASN A 49 0.43 1.95 13.01
C ASN A 49 0.33 2.52 11.59
N SER A 50 0.29 3.84 11.49
CA SER A 50 0.22 4.53 10.20
C SER A 50 1.57 5.13 9.80
N HIS A 51 2.66 4.59 10.30
CA HIS A 51 3.99 5.02 9.87
C HIS A 51 4.30 4.45 8.48
N GLN A 52 5.16 5.14 7.76
CA GLN A 52 5.52 4.76 6.40
C GLN A 52 5.98 3.31 6.30
N GLU A 53 6.70 2.83 7.27
CA GLU A 53 7.23 1.47 7.29
C GLU A 53 6.13 0.41 7.35
N ASN A 54 4.94 0.78 7.82
CA ASN A 54 3.80 -0.13 7.91
C ASN A 54 2.81 0.07 6.76
N LEU A 55 3.16 0.91 5.79
CA LEU A 55 2.27 1.22 4.68
C LEU A 55 2.85 0.70 3.37
N ALA A 56 2.00 0.18 2.53
CA ALA A 56 2.40 -0.35 1.25
C ALA A 56 1.36 -0.01 0.19
N ILE A 57 1.76 -0.13 -1.06
CA ILE A 57 0.86 0.08 -2.19
C ILE A 57 0.57 -1.28 -2.82
N SER A 58 -0.68 -1.51 -3.15
CA SER A 58 -1.08 -2.73 -3.86
C SER A 58 -2.15 -2.40 -4.88
N HIS A 59 -2.41 -3.34 -5.77
CA HIS A 59 -3.54 -3.21 -6.70
C HIS A 59 -4.83 -3.32 -5.90
N ASP A 60 -5.84 -2.59 -6.32
CA ASP A 60 -7.16 -2.65 -5.69
C ASP A 60 -7.68 -4.08 -5.65
N ARG A 61 -7.59 -4.78 -6.77
CA ARG A 61 -8.04 -6.18 -6.86
C ARG A 61 -7.24 -7.11 -5.95
N CYS A 62 -5.93 -6.89 -5.84
CA CYS A 62 -5.07 -7.71 -4.99
C CYS A 62 -5.38 -7.49 -3.52
N ASN A 63 -5.59 -6.25 -3.14
CA ASN A 63 -5.95 -5.89 -1.78
C ASN A 63 -7.28 -6.55 -1.40
N HIS A 64 -8.24 -6.49 -2.32
CA HIS A 64 -9.55 -7.09 -2.11
C HIS A 64 -9.45 -8.61 -1.95
N GLN A 65 -8.66 -9.27 -2.81
CA GLN A 65 -8.43 -10.71 -2.73
C GLN A 65 -7.78 -11.11 -1.41
N ARG A 66 -6.80 -10.34 -0.97
CA ARG A 66 -6.10 -10.62 0.28
C ARG A 66 -7.06 -10.60 1.46
N HIS A 67 -7.94 -9.60 1.50
CA HIS A 67 -8.92 -9.50 2.58
C HIS A 67 -9.94 -10.64 2.52
N ALA A 68 -10.35 -11.03 1.32
CA ALA A 68 -11.26 -12.14 1.15
C ALA A 68 -10.60 -13.45 1.62
N ALA A 69 -9.31 -13.63 1.30
CA ALA A 69 -8.59 -14.84 1.71
C ALA A 69 -8.46 -14.94 3.23
N THR A 70 -8.27 -13.82 3.91
CA THR A 70 -8.11 -13.83 5.36
C THR A 70 -9.40 -14.11 6.10
N LYS A 71 -10.52 -14.02 5.42
CA LYS A 71 -11.83 -14.31 6.02
C LYS A 71 -12.19 -15.79 6.02
N ALA A 72 -11.45 -16.57 5.29
CA ALA A 72 -11.75 -17.99 5.13
C ALA A 72 -11.51 -18.80 6.41
#